data_c925b372276d941d46909c1d2fde1317
#
_entry.id   c925b372276d941d46909c1d2fde1317
#
_cell.length_a   1.000
_cell.length_b   1.000
_cell.length_c   1.000
_cell.angle_alpha   90.00
_cell.angle_beta   90.00
_cell.angle_gamma   90.00
#
_symmetry.space_group_name_H-M   'P 1'
#
loop_
_entity.id
_entity.type
_entity.pdbx_description
1 polymer ?
#
loop_
_entity_poly.entity_id
_entity_poly.type
_entity_poly.pdbx_seq_one_letter_code
_entity_poly.pdbx_strand_id
1 'polypeptide(L)'
;KIYPFVSIGMAPQDITYNNEETKVIIGDRNIIRENVTIHRGSHRGEGVTRLGNGNFLMAYVHVAHDCRLGDNVVMANSATLGGHVEVGNGAVIGGIVAVHQYVRIGEYSCVGGFSGVRMDISPYMLATGAEHAKLYGPNVIGLKRNGFSAETIQAIKKCYRIFFRSNLTVKEAVEKA
;
A
#
# COMPACT_ATOMS: atom_id res chain seq x y z
N LYS A 1 10.45 -9.30 -13.77
CA LYS A 1 9.93 -10.54 -14.36
C LYS A 1 8.41 -10.42 -14.46
N ILE A 2 7.86 -10.63 -15.67
CA ILE A 2 6.41 -10.52 -15.94
C ILE A 2 5.92 -11.92 -16.37
N TYR A 3 4.79 -12.33 -15.83
CA TYR A 3 4.18 -13.64 -16.09
C TYR A 3 3.04 -13.55 -17.11
N PRO A 4 2.50 -14.68 -17.62
CA PRO A 4 1.45 -14.65 -18.63
C PRO A 4 0.18 -13.92 -18.21
N PHE A 5 -0.53 -13.36 -19.18
CA PHE A 5 -1.81 -12.67 -19.04
C PHE A 5 -1.76 -11.40 -18.18
N VAL A 6 -0.58 -10.83 -17.93
CA VAL A 6 -0.44 -9.52 -17.29
C VAL A 6 -0.85 -8.42 -18.27
N SER A 7 -1.65 -7.47 -17.79
CA SER A 7 -2.07 -6.28 -18.55
C SER A 7 -1.49 -5.03 -17.92
N ILE A 8 -0.64 -4.29 -18.65
CA ILE A 8 0.00 -3.05 -18.18
C ILE A 8 -0.28 -1.91 -19.14
N GLY A 9 -0.64 -0.75 -18.59
CA GLY A 9 -0.83 0.49 -19.37
C GLY A 9 -2.17 0.60 -20.07
N MET A 10 -3.14 -0.23 -19.75
CA MET A 10 -4.51 -0.04 -20.23
C MET A 10 -5.12 1.24 -19.69
N ALA A 11 -6.13 1.76 -20.39
CA ALA A 11 -6.83 2.96 -19.99
C ALA A 11 -7.37 2.87 -18.56
N PRO A 12 -7.37 3.97 -17.79
CA PRO A 12 -7.98 4.01 -16.47
C PRO A 12 -9.44 3.56 -16.51
N GLN A 13 -9.86 2.84 -15.45
CA GLN A 13 -11.29 2.59 -15.19
C GLN A 13 -11.91 3.80 -14.49
N ASP A 14 -11.78 4.97 -15.13
CA ASP A 14 -12.34 6.24 -14.70
C ASP A 14 -13.30 6.74 -15.79
N ILE A 15 -14.56 6.93 -15.42
CA ILE A 15 -15.63 7.38 -16.35
C ILE A 15 -15.37 8.77 -16.93
N THR A 16 -14.46 9.54 -16.35
CA THR A 16 -14.10 10.88 -16.82
C THR A 16 -12.85 10.90 -17.71
N TYR A 17 -12.20 9.74 -17.88
CA TYR A 17 -11.02 9.63 -18.75
C TYR A 17 -11.38 9.85 -20.21
N ASN A 18 -10.68 10.77 -20.88
CA ASN A 18 -10.97 11.19 -22.26
C ASN A 18 -9.77 10.96 -23.20
N ASN A 19 -9.09 9.81 -23.05
CA ASN A 19 -7.95 9.41 -23.88
C ASN A 19 -6.73 10.33 -23.81
N GLU A 20 -6.51 10.99 -22.70
CA GLU A 20 -5.32 11.81 -22.45
C GLU A 20 -4.04 10.96 -22.49
N GLU A 21 -2.94 11.59 -22.88
CA GLU A 21 -1.63 10.94 -22.87
C GLU A 21 -1.12 10.76 -21.43
N THR A 22 -1.20 9.54 -20.93
CA THR A 22 -0.80 9.18 -19.57
C THR A 22 0.08 7.93 -19.56
N LYS A 23 0.74 7.63 -18.43
CA LYS A 23 1.84 6.66 -18.39
C LYS A 23 1.73 5.69 -17.22
N VAL A 24 2.43 4.55 -17.37
CA VAL A 24 2.87 3.68 -16.28
C VAL A 24 4.39 3.69 -16.25
N ILE A 25 4.97 3.89 -15.07
CA ILE A 25 6.42 3.79 -14.85
C ILE A 25 6.67 2.68 -13.84
N ILE A 26 7.48 1.71 -14.22
CA ILE A 26 7.81 0.56 -13.37
C ILE A 26 9.34 0.48 -13.24
N GLY A 27 9.82 0.46 -12.01
CA GLY A 27 11.23 0.30 -11.70
C GLY A 27 11.75 -1.13 -11.94
N ASP A 28 12.87 -1.43 -11.34
CA ASP A 28 13.62 -2.66 -11.57
C ASP A 28 13.24 -3.80 -10.62
N ARG A 29 13.61 -5.04 -11.01
CA ARG A 29 13.50 -6.28 -10.21
C ARG A 29 12.09 -6.63 -9.70
N ASN A 30 11.06 -6.03 -10.28
CA ASN A 30 9.68 -6.36 -9.96
C ASN A 30 9.31 -7.78 -10.45
N ILE A 31 8.51 -8.49 -9.66
CA ILE A 31 7.90 -9.76 -10.01
C ILE A 31 6.40 -9.53 -10.10
N ILE A 32 5.87 -9.62 -11.33
CA ILE A 32 4.44 -9.37 -11.62
C ILE A 32 3.86 -10.69 -12.11
N ARG A 33 3.02 -11.31 -11.26
CA ARG A 33 2.45 -12.62 -11.51
C ARG A 33 1.27 -12.56 -12.48
N GLU A 34 0.77 -13.71 -12.82
CA GLU A 34 -0.27 -13.93 -13.82
C GLU A 34 -1.56 -13.16 -13.51
N ASN A 35 -2.20 -12.67 -14.56
CA ASN A 35 -3.46 -11.91 -14.52
C ASN A 35 -3.42 -10.61 -13.68
N VAL A 36 -2.24 -10.10 -13.36
CA VAL A 36 -2.12 -8.77 -12.73
C VAL A 36 -2.53 -7.69 -13.74
N THR A 37 -3.24 -6.67 -13.28
CA THR A 37 -3.61 -5.51 -14.08
C THR A 37 -3.04 -4.23 -13.46
N ILE A 38 -2.39 -3.39 -14.27
CA ILE A 38 -1.83 -2.10 -13.87
C ILE A 38 -2.28 -1.06 -14.90
N HIS A 39 -3.14 -0.14 -14.49
CA HIS A 39 -3.64 0.90 -15.36
C HIS A 39 -2.75 2.13 -15.36
N ARG A 40 -2.70 2.85 -16.50
CA ARG A 40 -1.99 4.13 -16.58
C ARG A 40 -2.71 5.22 -15.80
N GLY A 41 -2.03 6.36 -15.58
CA GLY A 41 -2.60 7.49 -14.86
C GLY A 41 -3.77 8.15 -15.56
N SER A 42 -4.37 9.14 -14.91
CA SER A 42 -5.47 9.97 -15.42
C SER A 42 -5.14 11.46 -15.28
N HIS A 43 -5.91 12.33 -15.92
CA HIS A 43 -5.75 13.80 -15.83
C HIS A 43 -6.08 14.34 -14.42
N ARG A 44 -6.78 13.58 -13.60
CA ARG A 44 -7.10 13.96 -12.20
C ARG A 44 -5.94 13.78 -11.25
N GLY A 45 -4.90 13.08 -11.68
CA GLY A 45 -3.65 12.89 -10.95
C GLY A 45 -2.49 13.55 -11.68
N GLU A 46 -1.31 12.97 -11.55
CA GLU A 46 -0.11 13.40 -12.29
C GLU A 46 -0.02 12.77 -13.70
N GLY A 47 -1.07 12.06 -14.12
CA GLY A 47 -1.05 11.31 -15.39
C GLY A 47 -0.15 10.08 -15.35
N VAL A 48 0.29 9.62 -14.19
CA VAL A 48 1.26 8.53 -14.08
C VAL A 48 0.95 7.60 -12.93
N THR A 49 0.82 6.32 -13.23
CA THR A 49 0.90 5.24 -12.22
C THR A 49 2.35 4.80 -12.05
N ARG A 50 2.86 4.74 -10.82
CA ARG A 50 4.26 4.46 -10.53
C ARG A 50 4.43 3.25 -9.63
N LEU A 51 5.35 2.36 -10.01
CA LEU A 51 5.85 1.27 -9.17
C LEU A 51 7.36 1.44 -9.00
N GLY A 52 7.83 1.39 -7.78
CA GLY A 52 9.26 1.37 -7.45
C GLY A 52 9.91 0.03 -7.82
N ASN A 53 10.90 -0.39 -7.05
CA ASN A 53 11.75 -1.52 -7.32
C ASN A 53 11.44 -2.72 -6.41
N GLY A 54 11.73 -3.94 -6.89
CA GLY A 54 11.68 -5.14 -6.05
C GLY A 54 10.30 -5.56 -5.58
N ASN A 55 9.23 -5.03 -6.15
CA ASN A 55 7.86 -5.35 -5.73
C ASN A 55 7.46 -6.76 -6.16
N PHE A 56 6.66 -7.42 -5.33
CA PHE A 56 6.06 -8.72 -5.63
C PHE A 56 4.54 -8.61 -5.67
N LEU A 57 3.99 -8.57 -6.87
CA LEU A 57 2.56 -8.54 -7.12
C LEU A 57 2.11 -9.96 -7.47
N MET A 58 1.36 -10.61 -6.58
CA MET A 58 0.86 -11.98 -6.79
C MET A 58 -0.32 -11.99 -7.76
N ALA A 59 -0.77 -13.19 -8.12
CA ALA A 59 -1.78 -13.36 -9.14
C ALA A 59 -3.08 -12.59 -8.85
N TYR A 60 -3.67 -12.03 -9.91
CA TYR A 60 -4.91 -11.25 -9.90
C TYR A 60 -4.85 -9.93 -9.10
N VAL A 61 -3.68 -9.44 -8.75
CA VAL A 61 -3.55 -8.10 -8.14
C VAL A 61 -4.00 -7.04 -9.14
N HIS A 62 -4.70 -6.02 -8.64
CA HIS A 62 -5.07 -4.85 -9.42
C HIS A 62 -4.45 -3.58 -8.85
N VAL A 63 -3.76 -2.82 -9.70
CA VAL A 63 -3.25 -1.48 -9.42
C VAL A 63 -3.99 -0.50 -10.33
N ALA A 64 -4.89 0.29 -9.77
CA ALA A 64 -5.63 1.31 -10.52
C ALA A 64 -4.75 2.49 -10.93
N HIS A 65 -5.35 3.41 -11.65
CA HIS A 65 -4.72 4.64 -12.16
C HIS A 65 -4.16 5.51 -11.03
N ASP A 66 -3.09 6.22 -11.32
CA ASP A 66 -2.46 7.21 -10.44
C ASP A 66 -1.94 6.64 -9.10
N CYS A 67 -1.92 5.31 -8.94
CA CYS A 67 -1.31 4.69 -7.76
C CYS A 67 0.20 4.88 -7.74
N ARG A 68 0.76 4.95 -6.53
CA ARG A 68 2.19 5.03 -6.28
C ARG A 68 2.62 3.94 -5.30
N LEU A 69 3.37 2.97 -5.77
CA LEU A 69 3.98 1.94 -4.94
C LEU A 69 5.47 2.25 -4.78
N GLY A 70 5.93 2.23 -3.54
CA GLY A 70 7.36 2.30 -3.23
C GLY A 70 8.12 1.04 -3.60
N ASP A 71 9.24 0.82 -2.93
CA ASP A 71 10.12 -0.33 -3.15
C ASP A 71 9.73 -1.51 -2.22
N ASN A 72 9.97 -2.74 -2.70
CA ASN A 72 9.80 -3.99 -1.93
C ASN A 72 8.39 -4.18 -1.36
N VAL A 73 7.36 -3.67 -2.02
CA VAL A 73 5.97 -3.88 -1.67
C VAL A 73 5.55 -5.30 -2.04
N VAL A 74 4.82 -5.97 -1.15
CA VAL A 74 4.23 -7.29 -1.41
C VAL A 74 2.72 -7.16 -1.42
N MET A 75 2.09 -7.57 -2.52
CA MET A 75 0.64 -7.66 -2.63
C MET A 75 0.25 -9.11 -2.90
N ALA A 76 -0.52 -9.68 -1.97
CA ALA A 76 -0.98 -11.07 -2.11
C ALA A 76 -2.16 -11.17 -3.09
N ASN A 77 -2.52 -12.40 -3.46
CA ASN A 77 -3.50 -12.68 -4.48
C ASN A 77 -4.80 -11.86 -4.37
N SER A 78 -5.22 -11.30 -5.48
CA SER A 78 -6.47 -10.53 -5.61
C SER A 78 -6.55 -9.26 -4.73
N ALA A 79 -5.43 -8.78 -4.21
CA ALA A 79 -5.40 -7.47 -3.56
C ALA A 79 -5.65 -6.37 -4.61
N THR A 80 -6.52 -5.43 -4.28
CA THR A 80 -7.01 -4.41 -5.22
C THR A 80 -6.81 -3.02 -4.64
N LEU A 81 -6.14 -2.14 -5.38
CA LEU A 81 -6.00 -0.73 -5.07
C LEU A 81 -6.97 0.09 -5.91
N GLY A 82 -7.74 0.96 -5.28
CA GLY A 82 -8.47 2.03 -5.95
C GLY A 82 -7.52 3.10 -6.51
N GLY A 83 -8.03 4.03 -7.31
CA GLY A 83 -7.21 5.10 -7.88
C GLY A 83 -6.51 5.96 -6.83
N HIS A 84 -5.35 6.51 -7.16
CA HIS A 84 -4.57 7.43 -6.31
C HIS A 84 -4.10 6.86 -4.97
N VAL A 85 -4.07 5.54 -4.79
CA VAL A 85 -3.54 4.92 -3.58
C VAL A 85 -2.02 5.02 -3.55
N GLU A 86 -1.49 5.41 -2.39
CA GLU A 86 -0.05 5.42 -2.13
C GLU A 86 0.32 4.27 -1.20
N VAL A 87 1.35 3.50 -1.57
CA VAL A 87 1.86 2.38 -0.75
C VAL A 87 3.34 2.60 -0.47
N GLY A 88 3.70 2.74 0.80
CA GLY A 88 5.08 2.94 1.25
C GLY A 88 5.96 1.71 1.09
N ASN A 89 7.27 1.93 1.17
CA ASN A 89 8.28 0.89 1.03
C ASN A 89 8.05 -0.28 2.01
N GLY A 90 8.27 -1.51 1.54
CA GLY A 90 8.20 -2.70 2.37
C GLY A 90 6.82 -3.02 2.95
N ALA A 91 5.76 -2.33 2.52
CA ALA A 91 4.40 -2.64 2.96
C ALA A 91 3.93 -3.99 2.41
N VAL A 92 3.13 -4.69 3.22
CA VAL A 92 2.55 -5.99 2.85
C VAL A 92 1.03 -5.88 2.85
N ILE A 93 0.42 -6.18 1.72
CA ILE A 93 -1.04 -6.18 1.54
C ILE A 93 -1.50 -7.62 1.36
N GLY A 94 -2.31 -8.09 2.29
CA GLY A 94 -2.85 -9.46 2.31
C GLY A 94 -3.78 -9.77 1.13
N GLY A 95 -4.09 -11.04 0.95
CA GLY A 95 -4.98 -11.48 -0.14
C GLY A 95 -6.41 -10.99 0.02
N ILE A 96 -7.04 -10.68 -1.12
CA ILE A 96 -8.44 -10.21 -1.19
C ILE A 96 -8.66 -8.93 -0.34
N VAL A 97 -7.65 -8.09 -0.24
CA VAL A 97 -7.75 -6.76 0.38
C VAL A 97 -8.27 -5.78 -0.66
N ALA A 98 -9.26 -4.97 -0.28
CA ALA A 98 -9.74 -3.85 -1.08
C ALA A 98 -9.34 -2.53 -0.42
N VAL A 99 -8.58 -1.70 -1.15
CA VAL A 99 -8.13 -0.38 -0.68
C VAL A 99 -8.90 0.70 -1.42
N HIS A 100 -9.59 1.56 -0.65
CA HIS A 100 -10.35 2.69 -1.20
C HIS A 100 -9.40 3.71 -1.85
N GLN A 101 -9.90 4.40 -2.88
CA GLN A 101 -9.14 5.46 -3.56
C GLN A 101 -8.61 6.53 -2.57
N TYR A 102 -7.45 7.12 -2.90
CA TYR A 102 -6.74 8.13 -2.12
C TYR A 102 -6.20 7.69 -0.76
N VAL A 103 -6.32 6.44 -0.38
CA VAL A 103 -5.74 5.91 0.86
C VAL A 103 -4.22 5.85 0.77
N ARG A 104 -3.55 6.17 1.87
CA ARG A 104 -2.11 6.00 2.05
C ARG A 104 -1.83 4.84 2.99
N ILE A 105 -1.04 3.89 2.51
CA ILE A 105 -0.54 2.76 3.31
C ILE A 105 0.93 3.04 3.63
N GLY A 106 1.23 3.28 4.90
CA GLY A 106 2.57 3.64 5.36
C GLY A 106 3.59 2.52 5.17
N GLU A 107 4.85 2.89 5.16
CA GLU A 107 5.96 1.96 4.98
C GLU A 107 6.02 0.87 6.05
N TYR A 108 6.47 -0.31 5.68
CA TYR A 108 6.58 -1.50 6.54
C TYR A 108 5.31 -1.86 7.29
N SER A 109 4.16 -1.31 6.90
CA SER A 109 2.87 -1.71 7.44
C SER A 109 2.43 -3.07 6.89
N CYS A 110 1.48 -3.69 7.56
CA CYS A 110 0.88 -4.94 7.10
C CYS A 110 -0.64 -4.82 7.16
N VAL A 111 -1.30 -5.08 6.05
CA VAL A 111 -2.75 -5.19 5.98
C VAL A 111 -3.13 -6.66 5.92
N GLY A 112 -3.86 -7.14 6.92
CA GLY A 112 -4.33 -8.54 6.97
C GLY A 112 -5.28 -8.87 5.82
N GLY A 113 -5.29 -10.12 5.38
CA GLY A 113 -6.17 -10.57 4.30
C GLY A 113 -7.66 -10.34 4.59
N PHE A 114 -8.48 -10.28 3.55
CA PHE A 114 -9.92 -9.99 3.60
C PHE A 114 -10.28 -8.66 4.27
N SER A 115 -9.41 -7.66 4.20
CA SER A 115 -9.64 -6.36 4.83
C SER A 115 -10.15 -5.31 3.83
N GLY A 116 -11.10 -4.49 4.30
CA GLY A 116 -11.53 -3.27 3.61
C GLY A 116 -10.81 -2.05 4.18
N VAL A 117 -9.95 -1.41 3.41
CA VAL A 117 -9.15 -0.26 3.87
C VAL A 117 -9.77 1.02 3.33
N ARG A 118 -10.36 1.83 4.21
CA ARG A 118 -11.04 3.10 3.85
C ARG A 118 -10.34 4.34 4.42
N MET A 119 -9.36 4.16 5.28
CA MET A 119 -8.57 5.23 5.89
C MET A 119 -7.09 4.91 5.82
N ASP A 120 -6.26 5.93 5.93
CA ASP A 120 -4.82 5.79 5.93
C ASP A 120 -4.33 4.81 7.01
N ILE A 121 -3.34 4.01 6.65
CA ILE A 121 -2.65 3.11 7.57
C ILE A 121 -1.30 3.71 7.92
N SER A 122 -1.09 4.00 9.19
CA SER A 122 0.17 4.56 9.66
C SER A 122 1.35 3.64 9.41
N PRO A 123 2.56 4.17 9.15
CA PRO A 123 3.76 3.37 8.98
C PRO A 123 3.99 2.39 10.12
N TYR A 124 4.57 1.25 9.81
CA TYR A 124 4.97 0.19 10.76
C TYR A 124 3.81 -0.53 11.48
N MET A 125 2.57 -0.27 11.11
CA MET A 125 1.39 -0.82 11.81
C MET A 125 0.83 -2.07 11.13
N LEU A 126 0.17 -2.89 11.93
CA LEU A 126 -0.70 -3.97 11.50
C LEU A 126 -2.15 -3.47 11.52
N ALA A 127 -2.84 -3.59 10.40
CA ALA A 127 -4.26 -3.31 10.29
C ALA A 127 -5.02 -4.51 9.71
N THR A 128 -6.22 -4.76 10.18
CA THR A 128 -7.10 -5.80 9.63
C THR A 128 -8.57 -5.51 9.96
N GLY A 129 -9.48 -6.09 9.19
CA GLY A 129 -10.92 -5.97 9.39
C GLY A 129 -11.69 -5.99 8.08
N ALA A 130 -12.73 -6.85 7.98
CA ALA A 130 -13.44 -7.11 6.74
C ALA A 130 -14.17 -5.87 6.18
N GLU A 131 -14.90 -5.13 7.02
CA GLU A 131 -15.58 -3.91 6.58
C GLU A 131 -14.70 -2.67 6.68
N HIS A 132 -14.01 -2.55 7.81
CA HIS A 132 -13.12 -1.43 8.12
C HIS A 132 -11.87 -1.96 8.81
N ALA A 133 -10.73 -1.89 8.12
CA ALA A 133 -9.46 -2.22 8.72
C ALA A 133 -9.15 -1.28 9.90
N LYS A 134 -8.87 -1.85 11.07
CA LYS A 134 -8.47 -1.13 12.29
C LYS A 134 -7.03 -1.44 12.62
N LEU A 135 -6.35 -0.46 13.24
CA LEU A 135 -4.99 -0.65 13.73
C LEU A 135 -4.98 -1.56 14.97
N TYR A 136 -4.26 -2.67 14.87
CA TYR A 136 -4.06 -3.60 16.01
C TYR A 136 -2.81 -3.28 16.83
N GLY A 137 -1.84 -2.65 16.22
CA GLY A 137 -0.57 -2.28 16.83
C GLY A 137 0.59 -2.33 15.84
N PRO A 138 1.83 -2.22 16.29
CA PRO A 138 2.99 -2.34 15.43
C PRO A 138 3.13 -3.71 14.77
N ASN A 139 3.54 -3.74 13.52
CA ASN A 139 3.84 -4.93 12.73
C ASN A 139 5.17 -5.57 13.17
N VAL A 140 5.25 -6.02 14.42
CA VAL A 140 6.51 -6.51 15.04
C VAL A 140 7.18 -7.62 14.25
N ILE A 141 6.38 -8.53 13.68
CA ILE A 141 6.91 -9.67 12.92
C ILE A 141 7.53 -9.16 11.59
N GLY A 142 6.83 -8.30 10.88
CA GLY A 142 7.33 -7.71 9.65
C GLY A 142 8.58 -6.87 9.87
N LEU A 143 8.60 -6.04 10.91
CA LEU A 143 9.76 -5.22 11.27
C LEU A 143 10.99 -6.08 11.56
N LYS A 144 10.86 -7.15 12.36
CA LYS A 144 11.96 -8.09 12.63
C LYS A 144 12.48 -8.75 11.35
N ARG A 145 11.58 -9.20 10.45
CA ARG A 145 11.95 -9.81 9.15
C ARG A 145 12.71 -8.85 8.25
N ASN A 146 12.46 -7.54 8.37
CA ASN A 146 13.13 -6.48 7.63
C ASN A 146 14.37 -5.93 8.37
N GLY A 147 14.85 -6.58 9.41
CA GLY A 147 16.11 -6.25 10.09
C GLY A 147 16.06 -5.06 11.06
N PHE A 148 14.86 -4.60 11.45
CA PHE A 148 14.75 -3.54 12.46
C PHE A 148 15.27 -4.01 13.81
N SER A 149 16.06 -3.18 14.48
CA SER A 149 16.63 -3.51 15.79
C SER A 149 15.55 -3.62 16.88
N ALA A 150 15.86 -4.29 17.96
CA ALA A 150 14.95 -4.41 19.10
C ALA A 150 14.61 -3.04 19.70
N GLU A 151 15.61 -2.15 19.76
CA GLU A 151 15.48 -0.78 20.27
C GLU A 151 14.51 0.04 19.38
N THR A 152 14.68 -0.03 18.06
CA THR A 152 13.79 0.65 17.10
C THR A 152 12.35 0.14 17.22
N ILE A 153 12.17 -1.19 17.34
CA ILE A 153 10.84 -1.78 17.52
C ILE A 153 10.21 -1.32 18.86
N GLN A 154 10.99 -1.18 19.93
CA GLN A 154 10.47 -0.65 21.20
C GLN A 154 10.10 0.83 21.08
N ALA A 155 10.88 1.64 20.37
CA ALA A 155 10.53 3.04 20.09
C ALA A 155 9.20 3.14 19.31
N ILE A 156 9.02 2.35 18.26
CA ILE A 156 7.76 2.29 17.49
C ILE A 156 6.58 1.89 18.40
N LYS A 157 6.77 0.91 19.30
CA LYS A 157 5.73 0.53 20.28
C LYS A 157 5.40 1.67 21.26
N LYS A 158 6.41 2.44 21.67
CA LYS A 158 6.20 3.61 22.53
C LYS A 158 5.39 4.67 21.79
N CYS A 159 5.77 5.03 20.55
CA CYS A 159 5.02 5.95 19.71
C CYS A 159 3.57 5.48 19.50
N TYR A 160 3.34 4.20 19.15
CA TYR A 160 1.98 3.67 19.01
C TYR A 160 1.13 3.89 20.26
N ARG A 161 1.66 3.65 21.47
CA ARG A 161 0.92 3.89 22.71
C ARG A 161 0.59 5.37 22.91
N ILE A 162 1.54 6.24 22.59
CA ILE A 162 1.36 7.71 22.75
C ILE A 162 0.30 8.20 21.76
N PHE A 163 0.38 7.85 20.47
CA PHE A 163 -0.52 8.37 19.45
C PHE A 163 -1.91 7.70 19.42
N PHE A 164 -2.00 6.41 19.73
CA PHE A 164 -3.23 5.64 19.50
C PHE A 164 -3.85 5.03 20.77
N ARG A 165 -3.18 5.11 21.92
CA ARG A 165 -3.63 4.49 23.18
C ARG A 165 -3.57 5.44 24.38
N SER A 166 -3.34 6.73 24.14
CA SER A 166 -3.45 7.77 25.16
C SER A 166 -4.64 8.68 24.81
N ASN A 167 -5.05 9.50 25.77
CA ASN A 167 -6.07 10.52 25.56
C ASN A 167 -5.48 11.87 25.17
N LEU A 168 -4.25 11.89 24.62
CA LEU A 168 -3.56 13.09 24.18
C LEU A 168 -4.09 13.57 22.83
N THR A 169 -4.11 14.86 22.61
CA THR A 169 -4.26 15.43 21.29
C THR A 169 -3.02 15.11 20.44
N VAL A 170 -3.13 15.19 19.11
CA VAL A 170 -1.98 14.95 18.21
C VAL A 170 -0.79 15.84 18.56
N LYS A 171 -1.03 17.12 18.91
CA LYS A 171 0.03 18.06 19.29
C LYS A 171 0.76 17.59 20.55
N GLU A 172 0.04 17.26 21.61
CA GLU A 172 0.61 16.73 22.85
C GLU A 172 1.33 15.40 22.64
N ALA A 173 0.80 14.53 21.76
CA ALA A 173 1.43 13.27 21.42
C ALA A 173 2.78 13.47 20.69
N VAL A 174 2.87 14.45 19.79
CA VAL A 174 4.13 14.82 19.10
C VAL A 174 5.16 15.35 20.11
N GLU A 175 4.76 16.22 21.04
CA GLU A 175 5.67 16.78 22.07
C GLU A 175 6.18 15.71 23.05
N LYS A 176 5.43 14.59 23.22
CA LYS A 176 5.76 13.51 24.16
C LYS A 176 6.54 12.35 23.51
N ALA A 177 6.54 12.20 22.20
CA ALA A 177 7.14 11.07 21.49
C ALA A 177 8.66 11.13 21.47
#